data_8498541713a7d86d1eaa02e0fa364daf
#
_entry.id   8498541713a7d86d1eaa02e0fa364daf
#
_cell.length_a   1.000
_cell.length_b   1.000
_cell.length_c   1.000
_cell.angle_alpha   90.00
_cell.angle_beta   90.00
_cell.angle_gamma   90.00
#
_symmetry.space_group_name_H-M   'P 1'
#
loop_
_entity.id
_entity.type
_entity.pdbx_description
1 polymer ?
#
loop_
_entity_poly.entity_id
_entity_poly.type
_entity_poly.pdbx_seq_one_letter_code
_entity_poly.pdbx_strand_id
1 'polypeptide(L)'
;RFERMNNIKKVLSAWMLVACVLPVAAQYPVIPDSVKARGAKQEAEFEHQSNVAWEKALPTVLEEAQKGRPYKPWASKPEDLVKSNIPAFPGAEGGGMYTPGGRGGKVIVVTSLEDSGPGTFREACETGGARIIVFNVSGIIHLKSPISVRAPYVTIAGQTAPGDGICVTGQSFLIDTHDVVIRHMRFRRGAQDVAFRDDAVGGNAVGNIMIDHCSASWGLDENMSIYRHVYNRGADGHGLKLPTVNITIQNSIFSEALDTYNHAFGATIGGHNSMFCRNLFASNISRNS
;
A
#
# COMPACT_ATOMS: atom_id res chain seq x y z
N ARG A 1 -21.20 -17.97 -64.30
CA ARG A 1 -21.58 -16.96 -63.28
C ARG A 1 -21.53 -17.53 -61.84
N PHE A 2 -21.90 -18.79 -61.65
CA PHE A 2 -21.89 -19.48 -60.33
C PHE A 2 -20.46 -19.78 -59.81
N GLU A 3 -19.51 -20.15 -60.65
CA GLU A 3 -18.14 -20.43 -60.25
C GLU A 3 -17.37 -19.17 -59.77
N ARG A 4 -17.62 -18.01 -60.42
CA ARG A 4 -17.04 -16.74 -59.99
C ARG A 4 -17.52 -16.28 -58.60
N MET A 5 -18.77 -16.53 -58.28
CA MET A 5 -19.35 -16.20 -56.96
C MET A 5 -18.77 -17.10 -55.83
N ASN A 6 -18.50 -18.39 -56.12
CA ASN A 6 -17.91 -19.30 -55.16
C ASN A 6 -16.43 -18.96 -54.84
N ASN A 7 -15.69 -18.48 -55.82
CA ASN A 7 -14.30 -18.05 -55.60
C ASN A 7 -14.18 -16.75 -54.81
N ILE A 8 -15.13 -15.81 -55.01
CA ILE A 8 -15.21 -14.58 -54.23
C ILE A 8 -15.56 -14.87 -52.74
N LYS A 9 -16.47 -15.82 -52.50
CA LYS A 9 -16.80 -16.26 -51.13
C LYS A 9 -15.65 -16.93 -50.43
N LYS A 10 -14.84 -17.75 -51.11
CA LYS A 10 -13.65 -18.41 -50.57
C LYS A 10 -12.54 -17.39 -50.29
N VAL A 11 -12.33 -16.39 -51.11
CA VAL A 11 -11.36 -15.32 -50.91
C VAL A 11 -11.80 -14.42 -49.72
N LEU A 12 -13.06 -14.02 -49.64
CA LEU A 12 -13.60 -13.26 -48.52
C LEU A 12 -13.52 -14.02 -47.18
N SER A 13 -13.79 -15.34 -47.17
CA SER A 13 -13.64 -16.18 -46.00
C SER A 13 -12.16 -16.33 -45.58
N ALA A 14 -11.23 -16.42 -46.54
CA ALA A 14 -9.81 -16.46 -46.22
C ALA A 14 -9.29 -15.12 -45.62
N TRP A 15 -9.77 -13.99 -46.16
CA TRP A 15 -9.44 -12.67 -45.59
C TRP A 15 -10.04 -12.44 -44.21
N MET A 16 -11.26 -12.92 -43.95
CA MET A 16 -11.85 -12.89 -42.61
C MET A 16 -11.10 -13.76 -41.58
N LEU A 17 -10.59 -14.92 -42.01
CA LEU A 17 -9.76 -15.77 -41.13
C LEU A 17 -8.38 -15.16 -40.83
N VAL A 18 -7.77 -14.47 -41.81
CA VAL A 18 -6.49 -13.78 -41.61
C VAL A 18 -6.66 -12.54 -40.70
N ALA A 19 -7.78 -11.83 -40.78
CA ALA A 19 -8.08 -10.72 -39.89
C ALA A 19 -8.30 -11.14 -38.42
N CYS A 20 -8.74 -12.41 -38.17
CA CYS A 20 -8.91 -12.95 -36.82
C CYS A 20 -7.64 -13.51 -36.17
N VAL A 21 -6.52 -13.55 -36.88
CA VAL A 21 -5.24 -14.10 -36.37
C VAL A 21 -4.15 -13.03 -36.22
N LEU A 22 -4.52 -11.76 -36.24
CA LEU A 22 -3.59 -10.76 -35.72
C LEU A 22 -3.50 -11.00 -34.20
N PRO A 23 -2.33 -11.35 -33.66
CA PRO A 23 -2.19 -11.40 -32.23
C PRO A 23 -2.56 -10.00 -31.71
N VAL A 24 -3.65 -9.87 -31.00
CA VAL A 24 -3.88 -8.73 -30.11
C VAL A 24 -2.83 -8.90 -29.03
N ALA A 25 -1.60 -8.47 -29.32
CA ALA A 25 -0.63 -8.25 -28.28
C ALA A 25 -1.25 -7.17 -27.41
N ALA A 26 -1.67 -7.53 -26.21
CA ALA A 26 -1.98 -6.56 -25.18
C ALA A 26 -0.70 -5.75 -25.00
N GLN A 27 -0.62 -4.62 -25.67
CA GLN A 27 0.53 -3.75 -25.58
C GLN A 27 0.42 -3.02 -24.25
N TYR A 28 1.29 -3.38 -23.30
CA TYR A 28 1.56 -2.49 -22.19
C TYR A 28 1.96 -1.11 -22.75
N PRO A 29 1.51 -0.03 -22.16
CA PRO A 29 1.87 1.30 -22.61
C PRO A 29 3.39 1.42 -22.66
N VAL A 30 3.92 1.90 -23.78
CA VAL A 30 5.35 2.17 -23.92
C VAL A 30 5.66 3.44 -23.13
N ILE A 31 6.31 3.26 -21.99
CA ILE A 31 6.73 4.38 -21.14
C ILE A 31 7.98 5.00 -21.78
N PRO A 32 7.96 6.31 -22.09
CA PRO A 32 9.12 6.99 -22.66
C PRO A 32 10.35 6.88 -21.73
N ASP A 33 11.53 6.76 -22.33
CA ASP A 33 12.78 6.59 -21.56
C ASP A 33 13.06 7.79 -20.63
N SER A 34 12.65 9.00 -21.03
CA SER A 34 12.71 10.18 -20.15
C SER A 34 11.85 10.05 -18.89
N VAL A 35 10.69 9.39 -18.97
CA VAL A 35 9.82 9.11 -17.80
C VAL A 35 10.46 8.04 -16.93
N LYS A 36 11.01 6.96 -17.53
CA LYS A 36 11.75 5.92 -16.79
C LYS A 36 12.95 6.50 -16.04
N ALA A 37 13.76 7.33 -16.72
CA ALA A 37 14.93 7.97 -16.12
C ALA A 37 14.53 8.91 -14.95
N ARG A 38 13.44 9.67 -15.11
CA ARG A 38 12.88 10.47 -14.03
C ARG A 38 12.43 9.59 -12.86
N GLY A 39 11.71 8.49 -13.14
CA GLY A 39 11.29 7.53 -12.15
C GLY A 39 12.45 6.96 -11.34
N ALA A 40 13.47 6.47 -12.02
CA ALA A 40 14.66 5.91 -11.36
C ALA A 40 15.36 6.94 -10.44
N LYS A 41 15.41 8.21 -10.86
CA LYS A 41 15.96 9.29 -10.02
C LYS A 41 15.10 9.55 -8.78
N GLN A 42 13.79 9.58 -8.96
CA GLN A 42 12.85 9.80 -7.85
C GLN A 42 12.87 8.62 -6.87
N GLU A 43 12.97 7.39 -7.37
CA GLU A 43 13.10 6.18 -6.54
C GLU A 43 14.38 6.23 -5.70
N ALA A 44 15.52 6.53 -6.31
CA ALA A 44 16.78 6.67 -5.59
C ALA A 44 16.74 7.77 -4.53
N GLU A 45 16.11 8.91 -4.84
CA GLU A 45 15.93 10.01 -3.87
C GLU A 45 15.00 9.59 -2.73
N PHE A 46 13.89 8.92 -3.03
CA PHE A 46 12.98 8.39 -2.01
C PHE A 46 13.67 7.34 -1.13
N GLU A 47 14.40 6.39 -1.72
CA GLU A 47 15.14 5.39 -0.95
C GLU A 47 16.16 6.04 -0.01
N HIS A 48 16.87 7.05 -0.50
CA HIS A 48 17.82 7.80 0.31
C HIS A 48 17.11 8.48 1.49
N GLN A 49 16.03 9.23 1.25
CA GLN A 49 15.25 9.90 2.30
C GLN A 49 14.68 8.91 3.32
N SER A 50 14.12 7.79 2.85
CA SER A 50 13.59 6.73 3.70
C SER A 50 14.69 6.07 4.54
N ASN A 51 15.88 5.87 3.99
CA ASN A 51 17.01 5.31 4.72
C ASN A 51 17.53 6.28 5.81
N VAL A 52 17.65 7.56 5.52
CA VAL A 52 18.02 8.58 6.50
C VAL A 52 17.01 8.65 7.66
N ALA A 53 15.71 8.61 7.35
CA ALA A 53 14.67 8.57 8.37
C ALA A 53 14.74 7.29 9.21
N TRP A 54 14.99 6.15 8.56
CA TRP A 54 15.13 4.86 9.24
C TRP A 54 16.36 4.80 10.15
N GLU A 55 17.52 5.25 9.70
CA GLU A 55 18.74 5.31 10.50
C GLU A 55 18.55 6.13 11.78
N LYS A 56 17.78 7.21 11.69
CA LYS A 56 17.39 8.04 12.83
C LYS A 56 16.41 7.35 13.77
N ALA A 57 15.46 6.56 13.23
CA ALA A 57 14.44 5.86 13.99
C ALA A 57 14.94 4.56 14.64
N LEU A 58 15.88 3.85 14.00
CA LEU A 58 16.34 2.52 14.36
C LEU A 58 16.86 2.40 15.81
N PRO A 59 17.67 3.32 16.36
CA PRO A 59 18.12 3.22 17.75
C PRO A 59 16.96 3.11 18.74
N THR A 60 15.90 3.90 18.56
CA THR A 60 14.71 3.84 19.41
C THR A 60 13.96 2.51 19.25
N VAL A 61 13.86 1.98 18.02
CA VAL A 61 13.25 0.67 17.76
C VAL A 61 14.00 -0.45 18.48
N LEU A 62 15.34 -0.44 18.43
CA LEU A 62 16.19 -1.43 19.09
C LEU A 62 16.14 -1.32 20.62
N GLU A 63 16.08 -0.11 21.15
CA GLU A 63 15.90 0.12 22.59
C GLU A 63 14.56 -0.42 23.08
N GLU A 64 13.47 -0.15 22.36
CA GLU A 64 12.15 -0.68 22.69
C GLU A 64 12.06 -2.20 22.54
N ALA A 65 12.80 -2.77 21.60
CA ALA A 65 12.88 -4.22 21.45
C ALA A 65 13.45 -4.90 22.68
N GLN A 66 14.43 -4.29 23.35
CA GLN A 66 14.98 -4.77 24.61
C GLN A 66 14.01 -4.61 25.80
N LYS A 67 13.05 -3.69 25.68
CA LYS A 67 12.05 -3.39 26.72
C LYS A 67 10.71 -4.13 26.51
N GLY A 68 10.66 -5.12 25.62
CA GLY A 68 9.48 -5.97 25.42
C GLY A 68 8.61 -5.64 24.23
N ARG A 69 9.09 -4.81 23.30
CA ARG A 69 8.49 -4.59 21.97
C ARG A 69 9.39 -5.12 20.86
N PRO A 70 9.45 -6.45 20.66
CA PRO A 70 10.41 -7.06 19.74
C PRO A 70 10.25 -6.55 18.32
N TYR A 71 11.37 -6.28 17.65
CA TYR A 71 11.43 -5.99 16.22
C TYR A 71 11.77 -7.26 15.44
N LYS A 72 10.82 -7.75 14.63
CA LYS A 72 10.93 -9.02 13.92
C LYS A 72 10.62 -8.86 12.41
N PRO A 73 11.51 -8.26 11.64
CA PRO A 73 11.28 -8.01 10.20
C PRO A 73 11.23 -9.31 9.36
N TRP A 74 11.55 -10.46 9.95
CA TRP A 74 11.52 -11.79 9.31
C TRP A 74 10.27 -12.60 9.63
N ALA A 75 9.31 -12.08 10.41
CA ALA A 75 8.15 -12.86 10.82
C ALA A 75 7.39 -13.41 9.60
N SER A 76 7.10 -14.71 9.64
CA SER A 76 6.45 -15.43 8.54
C SER A 76 5.36 -16.39 8.99
N LYS A 77 5.22 -16.55 10.31
CA LYS A 77 4.18 -17.34 10.96
C LYS A 77 3.38 -16.49 11.92
N PRO A 78 2.07 -16.77 12.12
CA PRO A 78 1.21 -16.00 13.01
C PRO A 78 1.73 -15.86 14.46
N GLU A 79 2.48 -16.86 14.94
CA GLU A 79 3.08 -16.92 16.28
C GLU A 79 4.39 -16.18 16.41
N ASP A 80 5.02 -15.76 15.31
CA ASP A 80 6.27 -15.00 15.36
C ASP A 80 6.09 -13.62 16.00
N LEU A 81 4.91 -13.04 15.84
CA LEU A 81 4.59 -11.71 16.37
C LEU A 81 3.78 -11.77 17.65
N VAL A 82 4.06 -10.84 18.55
CA VAL A 82 3.34 -10.74 19.83
C VAL A 82 1.92 -10.25 19.60
N LYS A 83 0.94 -10.90 20.25
CA LYS A 83 -0.45 -10.47 20.26
C LYS A 83 -0.76 -9.73 21.54
N SER A 84 -1.57 -8.68 21.44
CA SER A 84 -2.11 -8.00 22.62
C SER A 84 -3.14 -8.88 23.33
N ASN A 85 -3.32 -8.68 24.63
CA ASN A 85 -4.35 -9.37 25.43
C ASN A 85 -5.77 -8.84 25.14
N ILE A 86 -5.89 -7.68 24.53
CA ILE A 86 -7.17 -7.06 24.19
C ILE A 86 -7.18 -6.68 22.71
N PRO A 87 -8.32 -6.64 22.05
CA PRO A 87 -8.42 -6.22 20.65
C PRO A 87 -7.83 -4.82 20.40
N ALA A 88 -7.41 -4.55 19.19
CA ALA A 88 -6.87 -3.25 18.78
C ALA A 88 -7.85 -2.10 19.07
N PHE A 89 -9.13 -2.37 18.90
CA PHE A 89 -10.25 -1.49 19.25
C PHE A 89 -11.55 -2.32 19.34
N PRO A 90 -12.63 -1.82 19.94
CA PRO A 90 -13.92 -2.49 19.92
C PRO A 90 -14.44 -2.68 18.49
N GLY A 91 -14.71 -3.93 18.10
CA GLY A 91 -15.12 -4.29 16.74
C GLY A 91 -13.96 -4.71 15.81
N ALA A 92 -12.73 -4.80 16.31
CA ALA A 92 -11.64 -5.45 15.59
C ALA A 92 -11.87 -6.95 15.51
N GLU A 93 -11.69 -7.55 14.33
CA GLU A 93 -11.93 -8.97 14.07
C GLU A 93 -10.73 -9.61 13.34
N GLY A 94 -10.74 -10.92 13.16
CA GLY A 94 -9.81 -11.68 12.33
C GLY A 94 -8.38 -11.75 12.82
N GLY A 95 -7.46 -12.04 11.90
CA GLY A 95 -6.04 -12.27 12.21
C GLY A 95 -5.34 -11.07 12.83
N GLY A 96 -5.68 -9.86 12.38
CA GLY A 96 -5.14 -8.60 12.89
C GLY A 96 -5.83 -8.09 14.18
N MET A 97 -6.85 -8.77 14.69
CA MET A 97 -7.67 -8.31 15.82
C MET A 97 -6.84 -7.92 17.04
N TYR A 98 -5.81 -8.69 17.35
CA TYR A 98 -4.95 -8.48 18.52
C TYR A 98 -3.66 -7.71 18.23
N THR A 99 -3.63 -6.97 17.13
CA THR A 99 -2.52 -6.07 16.80
C THR A 99 -2.37 -5.00 17.88
N PRO A 100 -1.21 -4.91 18.57
CA PRO A 100 -0.99 -3.91 19.60
C PRO A 100 -0.97 -2.47 19.07
N GLY A 101 -0.51 -2.28 17.81
CA GLY A 101 -0.29 -0.95 17.26
C GLY A 101 0.59 -0.09 18.17
N GLY A 102 0.32 1.19 18.25
CA GLY A 102 1.06 2.15 19.07
C GLY A 102 0.66 2.20 20.56
N ARG A 103 -0.11 1.23 21.04
CA ARG A 103 -0.63 1.24 22.42
C ARG A 103 0.47 1.35 23.47
N GLY A 104 0.31 2.26 24.42
CA GLY A 104 1.30 2.55 25.46
C GLY A 104 2.52 3.33 24.95
N GLY A 105 2.51 3.77 23.71
CA GLY A 105 3.54 4.62 23.13
C GLY A 105 3.23 6.12 23.26
N LYS A 106 4.03 6.94 22.62
CA LYS A 106 3.85 8.40 22.55
C LYS A 106 2.62 8.76 21.73
N VAL A 107 1.90 9.81 22.13
CA VAL A 107 0.90 10.45 21.27
C VAL A 107 1.61 11.53 20.45
N ILE A 108 1.54 11.44 19.13
CA ILE A 108 2.07 12.43 18.19
C ILE A 108 0.89 13.12 17.53
N VAL A 109 0.82 14.44 17.65
CA VAL A 109 -0.27 15.25 17.10
C VAL A 109 0.17 15.84 15.76
N VAL A 110 -0.51 15.49 14.70
CA VAL A 110 -0.33 16.12 13.38
C VAL A 110 -1.05 17.46 13.39
N THR A 111 -0.29 18.53 13.17
CA THR A 111 -0.75 19.92 13.20
C THR A 111 -0.57 20.65 11.88
N SER A 112 0.02 19.97 10.89
CA SER A 112 0.30 20.55 9.56
C SER A 112 -0.18 19.62 8.46
N LEU A 113 -0.72 20.17 7.38
CA LEU A 113 -1.08 19.45 6.15
C LEU A 113 0.06 19.44 5.12
N GLU A 114 1.21 20.04 5.44
CA GLU A 114 2.38 20.03 4.57
C GLU A 114 2.94 18.61 4.39
N ASP A 115 3.69 18.39 3.31
CA ASP A 115 4.31 17.09 3.01
C ASP A 115 5.38 16.71 4.04
N SER A 116 6.20 17.66 4.49
CA SER A 116 7.35 17.42 5.35
C SER A 116 7.61 18.58 6.32
N GLY A 117 8.39 18.31 7.35
CA GLY A 117 8.73 19.29 8.40
C GLY A 117 7.99 19.02 9.71
N PRO A 118 8.17 19.89 10.70
CA PRO A 118 7.60 19.71 12.03
C PRO A 118 6.07 19.65 12.05
N GLY A 119 5.53 18.69 12.80
CA GLY A 119 4.09 18.51 12.96
C GLY A 119 3.37 17.89 11.78
N THR A 120 4.09 17.38 10.77
CA THR A 120 3.50 16.74 9.59
C THR A 120 3.18 15.26 9.82
N PHE A 121 2.31 14.71 8.98
CA PHE A 121 1.99 13.28 8.98
C PHE A 121 3.22 12.42 8.63
N ARG A 122 4.06 12.87 7.69
CA ARG A 122 5.32 12.20 7.34
C ARG A 122 6.24 12.07 8.54
N GLU A 123 6.51 13.17 9.26
CA GLU A 123 7.35 13.14 10.44
C GLU A 123 6.84 12.13 11.48
N ALA A 124 5.53 12.11 11.73
CA ALA A 124 4.91 11.18 12.66
C ALA A 124 5.03 9.71 12.21
N CYS A 125 4.90 9.43 10.91
CA CYS A 125 5.04 8.10 10.33
C CYS A 125 6.47 7.58 10.37
N GLU A 126 7.45 8.42 10.10
CA GLU A 126 8.87 8.08 9.99
C GLU A 126 9.61 8.10 11.34
N THR A 127 8.97 8.57 12.41
CA THR A 127 9.52 8.55 13.77
C THR A 127 9.63 7.12 14.30
N GLY A 128 10.67 6.84 15.10
CA GLY A 128 10.89 5.57 15.81
C GLY A 128 10.08 5.45 17.09
N GLY A 129 9.89 4.21 17.53
CA GLY A 129 9.22 3.85 18.78
C GLY A 129 7.70 3.74 18.67
N ALA A 130 7.10 3.14 19.70
CA ALA A 130 5.67 2.96 19.77
C ALA A 130 4.95 4.31 19.82
N ARG A 131 3.93 4.50 18.95
CA ARG A 131 3.27 5.79 18.79
C ARG A 131 1.84 5.70 18.32
N ILE A 132 1.03 6.63 18.80
CA ILE A 132 -0.34 6.86 18.35
C ILE A 132 -0.36 8.22 17.64
N ILE A 133 -0.63 8.21 16.34
CA ILE A 133 -0.71 9.40 15.51
C ILE A 133 -2.15 9.88 15.51
N VAL A 134 -2.38 11.09 16.00
CA VAL A 134 -3.66 11.76 16.04
C VAL A 134 -3.60 13.09 15.27
N PHE A 135 -4.74 13.62 14.86
CA PHE A 135 -4.80 14.79 13.99
C PHE A 135 -5.57 15.94 14.68
N ASN A 136 -4.95 17.12 14.71
CA ASN A 136 -5.59 18.38 15.11
C ASN A 136 -5.92 19.27 13.90
N VAL A 137 -5.77 18.71 12.70
CA VAL A 137 -6.08 19.35 11.42
C VAL A 137 -6.93 18.41 10.57
N SER A 138 -7.66 18.97 9.61
CA SER A 138 -8.38 18.21 8.59
C SER A 138 -8.10 18.79 7.22
N GLY A 139 -8.15 17.95 6.19
CA GLY A 139 -7.92 18.37 4.82
C GLY A 139 -7.10 17.38 4.02
N ILE A 140 -6.43 17.90 2.99
CA ILE A 140 -5.67 17.11 2.03
C ILE A 140 -4.17 17.33 2.26
N ILE A 141 -3.45 16.23 2.48
CA ILE A 141 -1.99 16.21 2.53
C ILE A 141 -1.50 15.80 1.15
N HIS A 142 -0.80 16.68 0.47
CA HIS A 142 -0.22 16.43 -0.85
C HIS A 142 1.22 15.96 -0.74
N LEU A 143 1.45 14.66 -0.88
CA LEU A 143 2.77 14.06 -0.82
C LEU A 143 3.58 14.36 -2.09
N LYS A 144 4.84 14.72 -1.93
CA LYS A 144 5.83 14.89 -3.00
C LYS A 144 6.66 13.63 -3.25
N SER A 145 6.77 12.77 -2.23
CA SER A 145 7.37 11.44 -2.31
C SER A 145 6.55 10.47 -1.48
N PRO A 146 6.63 9.15 -1.68
CA PRO A 146 5.95 8.18 -0.84
C PRO A 146 6.27 8.36 0.65
N ILE A 147 5.37 7.91 1.53
CA ILE A 147 5.67 7.73 2.96
C ILE A 147 5.91 6.25 3.19
N SER A 148 7.04 5.89 3.83
CA SER A 148 7.32 4.53 4.26
C SER A 148 7.33 4.43 5.78
N VAL A 149 6.39 3.67 6.33
CA VAL A 149 6.31 3.37 7.77
C VAL A 149 7.21 2.17 8.04
N ARG A 150 8.44 2.39 8.51
CA ARG A 150 9.44 1.34 8.78
C ARG A 150 9.55 0.95 10.25
N ALA A 151 9.25 1.86 11.17
CA ALA A 151 9.26 1.57 12.60
C ALA A 151 7.93 0.92 13.04
N PRO A 152 7.97 -0.23 13.74
CA PRO A 152 6.78 -0.93 14.19
C PRO A 152 6.05 -0.20 15.33
N TYR A 153 4.94 -0.79 15.78
CA TYR A 153 4.10 -0.31 16.89
C TYR A 153 3.52 1.07 16.64
N VAL A 154 2.75 1.20 15.55
CA VAL A 154 2.09 2.45 15.20
C VAL A 154 0.58 2.29 15.09
N THR A 155 -0.15 3.26 15.63
CA THR A 155 -1.58 3.46 15.37
C THR A 155 -1.80 4.80 14.70
N ILE A 156 -2.42 4.81 13.53
CA ILE A 156 -2.85 6.01 12.81
C ILE A 156 -4.35 6.16 13.04
N ALA A 157 -4.72 7.13 13.85
CA ALA A 157 -6.08 7.35 14.32
C ALA A 157 -6.76 8.50 13.54
N GLY A 158 -7.08 8.27 12.25
CA GLY A 158 -7.70 9.27 11.37
C GLY A 158 -9.04 9.81 11.89
N GLN A 159 -9.77 9.05 12.71
CA GLN A 159 -11.02 9.47 13.34
C GLN A 159 -10.87 10.62 14.34
N THR A 160 -9.64 10.98 14.72
CA THR A 160 -9.39 12.12 15.61
C THR A 160 -9.34 13.45 14.87
N ALA A 161 -9.22 13.42 13.55
CA ALA A 161 -9.23 14.62 12.73
C ALA A 161 -10.59 15.34 12.81
N PRO A 162 -10.61 16.67 12.94
CA PRO A 162 -11.85 17.43 12.89
C PRO A 162 -12.49 17.40 11.50
N GLY A 163 -13.73 17.90 11.39
CA GLY A 163 -14.43 18.08 10.11
C GLY A 163 -14.47 16.83 9.26
N ASP A 164 -14.06 16.96 8.00
CA ASP A 164 -14.13 15.88 7.01
C ASP A 164 -12.94 14.88 7.09
N GLY A 165 -12.08 14.99 8.09
CA GLY A 165 -10.96 14.07 8.30
C GLY A 165 -9.77 14.32 7.36
N ILE A 166 -8.92 13.31 7.19
CA ILE A 166 -7.66 13.40 6.44
C ILE A 166 -7.75 12.62 5.12
N CYS A 167 -7.26 13.25 4.06
CA CYS A 167 -7.00 12.63 2.77
C CYS A 167 -5.52 12.79 2.42
N VAL A 168 -4.83 11.67 2.16
CA VAL A 168 -3.45 11.65 1.69
C VAL A 168 -3.45 11.41 0.19
N THR A 169 -2.77 12.26 -0.58
CA THR A 169 -2.79 12.20 -2.05
C THR A 169 -1.40 12.44 -2.65
N GLY A 170 -1.25 12.08 -3.92
CA GLY A 170 -0.07 12.39 -4.74
C GLY A 170 0.95 11.27 -4.83
N GLN A 171 1.14 10.51 -3.76
CA GLN A 171 2.11 9.42 -3.70
C GLN A 171 1.58 8.26 -2.86
N SER A 172 2.25 7.10 -2.92
CA SER A 172 1.93 5.90 -2.18
C SER A 172 2.15 6.04 -0.67
N PHE A 173 1.34 5.31 0.09
CA PHE A 173 1.55 5.08 1.51
C PHE A 173 2.02 3.64 1.72
N LEU A 174 3.25 3.46 2.20
CA LEU A 174 3.91 2.16 2.31
C LEU A 174 4.00 1.70 3.75
N ILE A 175 3.59 0.47 4.00
CA ILE A 175 3.73 -0.22 5.29
C ILE A 175 4.90 -1.19 5.14
N ASP A 176 6.05 -0.86 5.74
CA ASP A 176 7.28 -1.64 5.61
C ASP A 176 7.71 -2.23 6.97
N THR A 177 6.73 -2.63 7.79
CA THR A 177 6.96 -3.09 9.16
C THR A 177 5.80 -3.97 9.66
N HIS A 178 5.78 -4.23 10.97
CA HIS A 178 4.74 -4.96 11.68
C HIS A 178 4.07 -4.11 12.77
N ASP A 179 2.96 -4.62 13.35
CA ASP A 179 2.22 -3.99 14.44
C ASP A 179 1.66 -2.61 14.08
N VAL A 180 0.86 -2.58 12.99
CA VAL A 180 0.30 -1.36 12.41
C VAL A 180 -1.22 -1.38 12.48
N VAL A 181 -1.81 -0.33 13.04
CA VAL A 181 -3.26 -0.08 13.06
C VAL A 181 -3.54 1.21 12.30
N ILE A 182 -4.40 1.18 11.29
CA ILE A 182 -4.79 2.35 10.49
C ILE A 182 -6.31 2.44 10.47
N ARG A 183 -6.86 3.58 10.88
CA ARG A 183 -8.31 3.77 10.91
C ARG A 183 -8.73 5.11 10.33
N HIS A 184 -9.85 5.13 9.61
CA HIS A 184 -10.53 6.32 9.09
C HIS A 184 -9.65 7.24 8.25
N MET A 185 -8.75 6.66 7.45
CA MET A 185 -7.89 7.39 6.52
C MET A 185 -8.38 7.25 5.08
N ARG A 186 -8.13 8.25 4.27
CA ARG A 186 -8.38 8.23 2.82
C ARG A 186 -7.07 8.39 2.08
N PHE A 187 -6.78 7.45 1.18
CA PHE A 187 -5.58 7.43 0.35
C PHE A 187 -5.97 7.59 -1.12
N ARG A 188 -5.39 8.56 -1.79
CA ARG A 188 -5.68 8.93 -3.18
C ARG A 188 -4.37 9.12 -3.92
N ARG A 189 -3.78 8.01 -4.40
CA ARG A 189 -2.49 8.03 -5.09
C ARG A 189 -2.50 9.05 -6.22
N GLY A 190 -3.44 8.92 -7.14
CA GLY A 190 -3.62 9.84 -8.25
C GLY A 190 -2.53 9.77 -9.31
N ALA A 191 -2.72 10.48 -10.42
CA ALA A 191 -1.84 10.46 -11.59
C ALA A 191 -0.96 11.71 -11.73
N GLN A 192 -0.69 12.46 -10.65
CA GLN A 192 0.19 13.63 -10.67
C GLN A 192 1.62 13.26 -11.10
N ASP A 193 2.07 12.08 -10.72
CA ASP A 193 3.32 11.50 -11.19
C ASP A 193 3.12 10.03 -11.54
N VAL A 194 3.33 9.70 -12.80
CA VAL A 194 3.17 8.35 -13.36
C VAL A 194 4.53 7.69 -13.66
N ALA A 195 5.59 8.13 -13.00
CA ALA A 195 6.90 7.53 -13.18
C ALA A 195 7.00 6.11 -12.59
N PHE A 196 6.15 5.80 -11.61
CA PHE A 196 6.07 4.49 -10.98
C PHE A 196 4.71 3.84 -11.19
N ARG A 197 4.71 2.50 -11.27
CA ARG A 197 3.54 1.68 -11.11
C ARG A 197 3.48 1.23 -9.66
N ASP A 198 2.70 1.92 -8.86
CA ASP A 198 2.61 1.74 -7.42
C ASP A 198 1.16 1.76 -6.90
N ASP A 199 0.98 1.19 -5.74
CA ASP A 199 -0.31 1.10 -5.05
C ASP A 199 -0.66 2.42 -4.35
N ALA A 200 -1.93 2.64 -4.07
CA ALA A 200 -2.31 3.73 -3.18
C ALA A 200 -1.89 3.42 -1.72
N VAL A 201 -2.08 2.16 -1.29
CA VAL A 201 -1.57 1.62 -0.02
C VAL A 201 -0.92 0.26 -0.29
N GLY A 202 0.33 0.11 0.08
CA GLY A 202 1.06 -1.14 -0.17
C GLY A 202 2.32 -1.25 0.68
N GLY A 203 3.39 -1.74 0.09
CA GLY A 203 4.70 -1.83 0.71
C GLY A 203 5.10 -3.26 1.06
N ASN A 204 5.93 -3.39 2.09
CA ASN A 204 6.58 -4.62 2.51
C ASN A 204 6.09 -5.04 3.92
N ALA A 205 4.78 -5.07 4.11
CA ALA A 205 4.13 -5.32 5.38
C ALA A 205 4.47 -6.71 5.94
N VAL A 206 4.98 -6.76 7.16
CA VAL A 206 5.45 -8.00 7.80
C VAL A 206 4.31 -8.74 8.51
N GLY A 207 3.52 -8.05 9.31
CA GLY A 207 2.40 -8.69 10.00
C GLY A 207 1.83 -7.90 11.18
N ASN A 208 0.82 -8.47 11.83
CA ASN A 208 -0.02 -7.75 12.78
C ASN A 208 -0.53 -6.44 12.16
N ILE A 209 -1.30 -6.55 11.09
CA ILE A 209 -1.85 -5.42 10.34
C ILE A 209 -3.37 -5.34 10.56
N MET A 210 -3.84 -4.18 10.97
CA MET A 210 -5.26 -3.89 11.12
C MET A 210 -5.60 -2.59 10.39
N ILE A 211 -6.37 -2.70 9.30
CA ILE A 211 -6.88 -1.55 8.53
C ILE A 211 -8.41 -1.56 8.63
N ASP A 212 -8.98 -0.44 9.07
CA ASP A 212 -10.41 -0.36 9.38
C ASP A 212 -10.98 1.01 8.99
N HIS A 213 -12.17 1.00 8.34
CA HIS A 213 -12.87 2.22 7.88
C HIS A 213 -11.97 3.15 7.05
N CYS A 214 -11.16 2.59 6.18
CA CYS A 214 -10.30 3.34 5.26
C CYS A 214 -10.86 3.33 3.84
N SER A 215 -10.37 4.23 3.01
CA SER A 215 -10.58 4.11 1.57
C SER A 215 -9.28 4.37 0.81
N ALA A 216 -9.05 3.56 -0.23
CA ALA A 216 -7.93 3.74 -1.14
C ALA A 216 -8.45 3.75 -2.59
N SER A 217 -7.99 4.74 -3.36
CA SER A 217 -8.37 4.90 -4.76
C SER A 217 -7.22 5.49 -5.57
N TRP A 218 -7.35 5.33 -6.88
CA TRP A 218 -6.44 5.91 -7.87
C TRP A 218 -5.01 5.39 -7.77
N GLY A 219 -4.85 4.11 -7.32
CA GLY A 219 -3.59 3.39 -7.45
C GLY A 219 -3.21 3.20 -8.91
N LEU A 220 -1.91 3.20 -9.21
CA LEU A 220 -1.39 2.98 -10.55
C LEU A 220 -1.06 1.52 -10.83
N ASP A 221 -1.07 0.68 -9.80
CA ASP A 221 -1.05 -0.79 -9.84
C ASP A 221 -2.32 -1.32 -9.15
N GLU A 222 -2.33 -1.43 -7.83
CA GLU A 222 -3.49 -1.72 -7.01
C GLU A 222 -3.90 -0.52 -6.15
N ASN A 223 -5.13 -0.55 -5.66
CA ASN A 223 -5.51 0.40 -4.62
C ASN A 223 -4.94 0.00 -3.26
N MET A 224 -4.80 -1.32 -3.00
CA MET A 224 -4.23 -1.82 -1.75
C MET A 224 -3.65 -3.22 -1.92
N SER A 225 -2.40 -3.42 -1.50
CA SER A 225 -1.73 -4.74 -1.58
C SER A 225 -0.99 -5.07 -0.30
N ILE A 226 -1.52 -6.06 0.43
CA ILE A 226 -0.92 -6.58 1.67
C ILE A 226 -1.05 -8.09 1.66
N TYR A 227 0.04 -8.81 1.35
CA TYR A 227 0.02 -10.26 1.21
C TYR A 227 1.37 -10.94 1.47
N ARG A 228 2.48 -10.25 1.22
CA ARG A 228 3.84 -10.75 1.40
C ARG A 228 4.81 -9.62 1.67
N HIS A 229 5.99 -9.98 2.19
CA HIS A 229 7.13 -9.08 2.30
C HIS A 229 8.42 -9.76 1.83
N VAL A 230 9.48 -8.97 1.67
CA VAL A 230 10.81 -9.45 1.28
C VAL A 230 11.78 -9.11 2.42
N TYR A 231 12.34 -10.15 3.01
CA TYR A 231 13.33 -10.05 4.08
C TYR A 231 14.76 -10.18 3.52
N ASN A 232 15.71 -9.46 4.08
CA ASN A 232 17.12 -9.41 3.64
C ASN A 232 17.26 -9.14 2.14
N ARG A 233 16.63 -8.06 1.67
CA ARG A 233 16.78 -7.62 0.30
C ARG A 233 18.20 -7.14 0.06
N GLY A 234 18.94 -7.81 -0.85
CA GLY A 234 20.26 -7.40 -1.30
C GLY A 234 20.19 -6.17 -2.24
N ALA A 235 21.36 -5.66 -2.60
CA ALA A 235 21.50 -4.55 -3.54
C ALA A 235 20.93 -4.86 -4.95
N ASP A 236 20.80 -6.15 -5.29
CA ASP A 236 20.16 -6.64 -6.50
C ASP A 236 18.61 -6.64 -6.42
N GLY A 237 18.03 -6.19 -5.32
CA GLY A 237 16.60 -6.20 -5.04
C GLY A 237 16.02 -7.56 -4.67
N HIS A 238 16.83 -8.64 -4.68
CA HIS A 238 16.40 -9.98 -4.29
C HIS A 238 16.51 -10.20 -2.78
N GLY A 239 15.61 -11.04 -2.27
CA GLY A 239 15.57 -11.42 -0.86
C GLY A 239 14.60 -12.58 -0.64
N LEU A 240 14.46 -13.00 0.61
CA LEU A 240 13.55 -14.06 0.98
C LEU A 240 12.10 -13.54 0.98
N LYS A 241 11.26 -14.08 0.09
CA LYS A 241 9.84 -13.77 0.03
C LYS A 241 9.11 -14.54 1.13
N LEU A 242 8.50 -13.81 2.06
CA LEU A 242 7.77 -14.34 3.20
C LEU A 242 6.32 -13.85 3.16
N PRO A 243 5.34 -14.65 3.63
CA PRO A 243 3.97 -14.18 3.74
C PRO A 243 3.83 -13.10 4.81
N THR A 244 2.99 -12.10 4.59
CA THR A 244 2.51 -11.23 5.67
C THR A 244 1.61 -12.05 6.60
N VAL A 245 1.68 -11.82 7.90
CA VAL A 245 0.94 -12.61 8.89
C VAL A 245 0.01 -11.77 9.75
N ASN A 246 -1.10 -12.39 10.24
CA ASN A 246 -2.07 -11.73 11.12
C ASN A 246 -2.62 -10.42 10.53
N ILE A 247 -3.36 -10.52 9.44
CA ILE A 247 -3.91 -9.38 8.72
C ILE A 247 -5.43 -9.30 8.96
N THR A 248 -5.93 -8.10 9.18
CA THR A 248 -7.34 -7.78 8.99
C THR A 248 -7.49 -6.48 8.23
N ILE A 249 -8.27 -6.51 7.15
CA ILE A 249 -8.73 -5.35 6.42
C ILE A 249 -10.24 -5.42 6.38
N GLN A 250 -10.89 -4.46 7.06
CA GLN A 250 -12.34 -4.50 7.24
C GLN A 250 -12.99 -3.13 7.01
N ASN A 251 -14.29 -3.14 6.66
CA ASN A 251 -15.13 -1.95 6.56
C ASN A 251 -14.55 -0.85 5.64
N SER A 252 -13.83 -1.22 4.59
CA SER A 252 -13.03 -0.31 3.78
C SER A 252 -13.49 -0.30 2.32
N ILE A 253 -13.10 0.71 1.56
CA ILE A 253 -13.46 0.89 0.15
C ILE A 253 -12.19 0.96 -0.68
N PHE A 254 -12.13 0.13 -1.75
CA PHE A 254 -11.05 0.10 -2.73
C PHE A 254 -11.65 0.28 -4.12
N SER A 255 -11.51 1.48 -4.67
CA SER A 255 -12.23 1.83 -5.89
C SER A 255 -11.42 2.69 -6.85
N GLU A 256 -11.84 2.67 -8.13
CA GLU A 256 -11.36 3.60 -9.14
C GLU A 256 -9.84 3.55 -9.34
N ALA A 257 -9.24 2.36 -9.36
CA ALA A 257 -7.84 2.21 -9.73
C ALA A 257 -7.61 2.73 -11.16
N LEU A 258 -6.46 3.36 -11.41
CA LEU A 258 -6.17 4.04 -12.67
C LEU A 258 -5.44 3.11 -13.65
N ASP A 259 -5.98 2.97 -14.85
CA ASP A 259 -5.43 2.10 -15.90
C ASP A 259 -4.23 2.73 -16.65
N THR A 260 -3.30 3.31 -15.91
CA THR A 260 -2.10 3.94 -16.45
C THR A 260 -1.10 2.91 -17.01
N TYR A 261 -1.08 1.72 -16.42
CA TYR A 261 -0.14 0.64 -16.75
C TYR A 261 -0.83 -0.67 -17.15
N ASN A 262 -2.09 -0.63 -17.58
CA ASN A 262 -2.95 -1.80 -17.75
C ASN A 262 -3.14 -2.59 -16.43
N HIS A 263 -3.17 -1.92 -15.29
CA HIS A 263 -3.17 -2.51 -13.96
C HIS A 263 -4.20 -1.90 -13.01
N ALA A 264 -5.25 -1.30 -13.47
CA ALA A 264 -6.30 -0.72 -12.63
C ALA A 264 -6.95 -1.76 -11.69
N PHE A 265 -6.19 -2.30 -10.74
CA PHE A 265 -6.59 -3.41 -9.89
C PHE A 265 -7.10 -2.95 -8.52
N GLY A 266 -8.07 -3.68 -7.96
CA GLY A 266 -8.64 -3.39 -6.65
C GLY A 266 -7.64 -3.67 -5.53
N ALA A 267 -7.24 -4.92 -5.35
CA ALA A 267 -6.28 -5.31 -4.31
C ALA A 267 -5.59 -6.64 -4.61
N THR A 268 -4.33 -6.78 -4.19
CA THR A 268 -3.71 -8.08 -3.99
C THR A 268 -3.81 -8.45 -2.52
N ILE A 269 -4.57 -9.48 -2.21
CA ILE A 269 -4.83 -9.97 -0.87
C ILE A 269 -4.24 -11.37 -0.68
N GLY A 270 -3.79 -11.68 0.54
CA GLY A 270 -3.17 -12.96 0.85
C GLY A 270 -2.56 -12.98 2.24
N GLY A 271 -1.46 -13.73 2.39
CA GLY A 271 -0.77 -13.89 3.67
C GLY A 271 -1.33 -15.04 4.52
N HIS A 272 -0.83 -15.18 5.74
CA HIS A 272 -1.26 -16.19 6.68
C HIS A 272 -2.09 -15.60 7.82
N ASN A 273 -3.17 -16.26 8.22
CA ASN A 273 -4.11 -15.76 9.22
C ASN A 273 -4.68 -14.39 8.83
N SER A 274 -5.25 -14.33 7.62
CA SER A 274 -5.72 -13.10 6.98
C SER A 274 -7.25 -13.08 6.92
N MET A 275 -7.85 -11.93 7.20
CA MET A 275 -9.27 -11.67 7.07
C MET A 275 -9.51 -10.39 6.28
N PHE A 276 -10.32 -10.50 5.24
CA PHE A 276 -10.79 -9.37 4.42
C PHE A 276 -12.31 -9.39 4.44
N CYS A 277 -12.93 -8.47 5.17
CA CYS A 277 -14.37 -8.53 5.38
C CYS A 277 -15.06 -7.17 5.35
N ARG A 278 -16.29 -7.16 4.85
CA ARG A 278 -17.13 -5.97 4.73
C ARG A 278 -16.46 -4.83 3.95
N ASN A 279 -15.63 -5.19 2.98
CA ASN A 279 -14.99 -4.23 2.07
C ASN A 279 -15.82 -4.08 0.79
N LEU A 280 -15.80 -2.90 0.21
CA LEU A 280 -16.36 -2.62 -1.09
C LEU A 280 -15.22 -2.47 -2.12
N PHE A 281 -15.27 -3.27 -3.17
CA PHE A 281 -14.45 -3.12 -4.36
C PHE A 281 -15.34 -2.60 -5.50
N ALA A 282 -14.99 -1.48 -6.09
CA ALA A 282 -15.81 -0.86 -7.13
C ALA A 282 -14.97 -0.18 -8.20
N SER A 283 -15.42 -0.27 -9.45
CA SER A 283 -14.81 0.43 -10.59
C SER A 283 -13.31 0.16 -10.77
N ASN A 284 -12.88 -1.08 -10.50
CA ASN A 284 -11.55 -1.55 -10.83
C ASN A 284 -11.65 -2.59 -11.95
N ILE A 285 -10.64 -2.71 -12.79
CA ILE A 285 -10.67 -3.66 -13.92
C ILE A 285 -10.63 -5.11 -13.43
N SER A 286 -9.86 -5.39 -12.36
CA SER A 286 -9.64 -6.74 -11.84
C SER A 286 -9.29 -6.72 -10.35
N ARG A 287 -9.10 -7.91 -9.75
CA ARG A 287 -8.74 -8.10 -8.34
C ARG A 287 -9.74 -7.44 -7.39
N ASN A 288 -11.02 -7.65 -7.69
CA ASN A 288 -12.17 -7.24 -6.88
C ASN A 288 -12.65 -8.47 -6.07
N SER A 289 -12.14 -8.67 -4.90
CA SER A 289 -12.40 -9.86 -4.07
C SER A 289 -13.39 -9.57 -2.97
#